data_91d5f748ca1705f0efd67a196d48872a
#
_entry.id   91d5f748ca1705f0efd67a196d48872a
#
_cell.length_a   1.000
_cell.length_b   1.000
_cell.length_c   1.000
_cell.angle_alpha   90.00
_cell.angle_beta   90.00
_cell.angle_gamma   90.00
#
_symmetry.space_group_name_H-M   'P 1'
#
loop_
_entity.id
_entity.type
_entity.pdbx_description
1 polymer ?
#
loop_
_entity_poly.entity_id
_entity_poly.type
_entity_poly.pdbx_seq_one_letter_code
_entity_poly.pdbx_strand_id
1 'polypeptide(L)'
;MKAKDSLVDVPSKDLPILEPLQLFDADSSDMYFDVNLLEAKGIKTNDLFFVPSIEESDKLVLRAKTTDEGKYIEMKYKLEENYNVDFSLDFVGMENVIDGDDMFFNWQMKSLLTEKEAEGQSRMSSVFYKPKDEGRTYLSEMAEDSDDLESKTSWIAFKHCYFSSAVISEEGFKKGGNVFSAPIKTGKYSDEYKAKINVSTDIDNRTSIPMTFFFGPNDYKVLASHNNEMEDIIDLGWGIFRWTAKWLIKPIFNFLNGFNLAMGLIIVLVTLIVRLIILPLTYKNYKSSAKMKVLKPEITAINEKYKEGNAAEKQKETMALYRKTGVNPMAGCLPIFIQMPILLAVFRFFPSSIEMRQRSFLWAEDLS
;
A
#
# COMPACT_ATOMS: atom_id res chain seq x y z
N MET A 1 -20.50 -6.55 10.47
CA MET A 1 -19.56 -7.40 11.22
C MET A 1 -18.94 -6.58 12.33
N LYS A 2 -19.18 -6.90 13.59
CA LYS A 2 -18.59 -6.16 14.72
C LYS A 2 -17.16 -6.65 14.88
N ALA A 3 -16.16 -5.83 14.57
CA ALA A 3 -14.78 -6.08 14.99
C ALA A 3 -14.77 -6.14 16.52
N LYS A 4 -14.51 -7.31 17.06
CA LYS A 4 -14.27 -7.51 18.49
C LYS A 4 -12.85 -7.09 18.80
N ASP A 5 -12.76 -5.94 19.39
CA ASP A 5 -11.85 -5.38 20.35
C ASP A 5 -10.49 -6.04 20.60
N SER A 6 -9.47 -5.29 20.17
CA SER A 6 -8.32 -5.03 21.02
C SER A 6 -8.22 -3.51 21.33
N LEU A 7 -9.30 -2.93 21.84
CA LEU A 7 -9.26 -1.59 22.43
C LEU A 7 -8.86 -1.76 23.88
N VAL A 8 -7.67 -1.29 24.20
CA VAL A 8 -7.21 -1.04 25.58
C VAL A 8 -8.21 -0.11 26.25
N ASP A 9 -8.73 -0.51 27.40
CA ASP A 9 -9.57 0.30 28.28
C ASP A 9 -8.90 1.64 28.58
N VAL A 10 -9.30 2.67 27.88
CA VAL A 10 -9.10 4.06 28.30
C VAL A 10 -10.42 4.47 28.96
N PRO A 11 -10.43 4.93 30.21
CA PRO A 11 -11.67 5.34 30.88
C PRO A 11 -12.24 6.56 30.15
N SER A 12 -13.30 6.35 29.41
CA SER A 12 -13.98 7.37 28.62
C SER A 12 -15.23 7.87 29.31
N LYS A 13 -15.22 9.15 29.64
CA LYS A 13 -16.39 9.98 29.56
C LYS A 13 -16.39 10.58 28.16
N ASP A 14 -17.40 10.29 27.36
CA ASP A 14 -17.63 10.84 26.00
C ASP A 14 -16.77 10.26 24.86
N LEU A 15 -16.80 8.93 24.67
CA LEU A 15 -16.43 8.39 23.36
C LEU A 15 -17.61 8.61 22.40
N PRO A 16 -17.40 9.21 21.21
CA PRO A 16 -18.41 9.22 20.17
C PRO A 16 -18.82 7.78 19.84
N ILE A 17 -20.09 7.56 19.54
CA ILE A 17 -20.58 6.26 19.06
C ILE A 17 -19.71 5.91 17.85
N LEU A 18 -18.87 4.88 17.98
CA LEU A 18 -18.03 4.41 16.90
C LEU A 18 -18.94 3.74 15.87
N GLU A 19 -19.26 4.46 14.82
CA GLU A 19 -19.93 3.87 13.66
C GLU A 19 -18.95 2.94 12.92
N PRO A 20 -19.44 1.80 12.38
CA PRO A 20 -18.60 0.94 11.56
C PRO A 20 -18.03 1.73 10.38
N LEU A 21 -16.72 1.62 10.15
CA LEU A 21 -16.09 2.24 8.99
C LEU A 21 -16.63 1.63 7.71
N GLN A 22 -17.16 2.46 6.83
CA GLN A 22 -17.64 2.09 5.52
C GLN A 22 -16.58 2.50 4.47
N LEU A 23 -16.04 1.54 3.74
CA LEU A 23 -15.02 1.79 2.71
C LEU A 23 -15.63 2.19 1.37
N PHE A 24 -16.81 1.64 1.06
CA PHE A 24 -17.59 1.89 -0.16
C PHE A 24 -19.08 1.74 0.12
N ASP A 25 -19.92 2.25 -0.74
CA ASP A 25 -21.36 2.03 -0.68
C ASP A 25 -21.89 1.25 -1.89
N ALA A 26 -23.04 0.63 -1.74
CA ALA A 26 -23.66 -0.21 -2.77
C ALA A 26 -23.97 0.54 -4.06
N ASP A 27 -24.32 1.83 -3.95
CA ASP A 27 -24.70 2.65 -5.12
C ASP A 27 -23.50 3.04 -5.99
N SER A 28 -22.28 2.91 -5.45
CA SER A 28 -21.05 3.31 -6.12
C SER A 28 -20.10 2.14 -6.41
N SER A 29 -20.54 0.92 -6.12
CA SER A 29 -19.72 -0.28 -6.27
C SER A 29 -20.48 -1.35 -7.02
N ASP A 30 -19.79 -2.02 -7.95
CA ASP A 30 -20.35 -3.12 -8.73
C ASP A 30 -19.31 -4.22 -8.91
N MET A 31 -19.74 -5.46 -8.78
CA MET A 31 -18.93 -6.65 -8.98
C MET A 31 -19.71 -7.69 -9.75
N TYR A 32 -19.20 -8.11 -10.89
CA TYR A 32 -19.85 -9.15 -11.69
C TYR A 32 -18.84 -9.91 -12.53
N PHE A 33 -19.25 -11.11 -12.96
CA PHE A 33 -18.49 -11.93 -13.89
C PHE A 33 -19.15 -11.87 -15.27
N ASP A 34 -18.34 -11.63 -16.28
CA ASP A 34 -18.69 -11.89 -17.69
C ASP A 34 -18.41 -13.36 -17.97
N VAL A 35 -19.43 -14.12 -18.20
CA VAL A 35 -19.36 -15.57 -18.44
C VAL A 35 -19.79 -15.85 -19.90
N ASN A 36 -18.89 -16.40 -20.70
CA ASN A 36 -19.22 -16.80 -22.05
C ASN A 36 -19.89 -18.17 -22.08
N LEU A 37 -20.82 -18.33 -23.01
CA LEU A 37 -21.53 -19.59 -23.25
C LEU A 37 -21.10 -20.17 -24.61
N LEU A 38 -20.99 -21.50 -24.70
CA LEU A 38 -20.53 -22.17 -25.91
C LEU A 38 -21.47 -21.96 -27.12
N GLU A 39 -22.78 -21.95 -26.90
CA GLU A 39 -23.77 -21.88 -27.98
C GLU A 39 -24.69 -20.64 -27.90
N ALA A 40 -24.45 -19.72 -26.97
CA ALA A 40 -25.30 -18.57 -26.76
C ALA A 40 -24.49 -17.30 -26.45
N LYS A 41 -25.19 -16.17 -26.37
CA LYS A 41 -24.59 -14.92 -25.94
C LYS A 41 -24.14 -15.05 -24.48
N GLY A 42 -22.93 -14.53 -24.18
CA GLY A 42 -22.42 -14.43 -22.80
C GLY A 42 -23.39 -13.73 -21.86
N ILE A 43 -23.32 -14.06 -20.60
CA ILE A 43 -24.15 -13.52 -19.51
C ILE A 43 -23.29 -12.78 -18.50
N LYS A 44 -23.91 -11.80 -17.85
CA LYS A 44 -23.31 -11.14 -16.68
C LYS A 44 -23.98 -11.67 -15.41
N THR A 45 -23.20 -11.95 -14.40
CA THR A 45 -23.78 -12.50 -13.17
C THR A 45 -24.68 -11.51 -12.44
N ASN A 46 -24.49 -10.18 -12.60
CA ASN A 46 -25.39 -9.18 -12.04
C ASN A 46 -26.75 -9.08 -12.77
N ASP A 47 -26.90 -9.68 -13.96
CA ASP A 47 -28.20 -9.82 -14.64
C ASP A 47 -28.99 -11.05 -14.16
N LEU A 48 -28.39 -11.91 -13.32
CA LEU A 48 -29.01 -13.13 -12.83
C LEU A 48 -29.73 -12.92 -11.50
N PHE A 49 -30.78 -13.71 -11.30
CA PHE A 49 -31.49 -13.71 -10.04
C PHE A 49 -30.96 -14.79 -9.10
N PHE A 50 -30.24 -14.38 -8.05
CA PHE A 50 -29.69 -15.26 -7.04
C PHE A 50 -30.60 -15.40 -5.84
N VAL A 51 -30.78 -16.64 -5.39
CA VAL A 51 -31.48 -16.95 -4.15
C VAL A 51 -30.47 -17.20 -3.03
N PRO A 52 -30.49 -16.41 -1.96
CA PRO A 52 -29.55 -16.59 -0.86
C PRO A 52 -29.92 -17.78 0.04
N SER A 53 -28.91 -18.48 0.53
CA SER A 53 -29.00 -19.49 1.57
C SER A 53 -27.85 -19.27 2.56
N ILE A 54 -28.17 -19.13 3.84
CA ILE A 54 -27.19 -19.05 4.92
C ILE A 54 -27.03 -20.47 5.46
N GLU A 55 -25.89 -21.08 5.19
CA GLU A 55 -25.60 -22.45 5.65
C GLU A 55 -25.05 -22.45 7.09
N GLU A 56 -24.17 -21.49 7.40
CA GLU A 56 -23.52 -21.29 8.70
C GLU A 56 -23.47 -19.79 8.99
N SER A 57 -23.13 -19.40 10.22
CA SER A 57 -23.10 -17.97 10.62
C SER A 57 -22.08 -17.12 9.84
N ASP A 58 -21.09 -17.75 9.25
CA ASP A 58 -19.97 -17.16 8.52
C ASP A 58 -19.98 -17.50 7.01
N LYS A 59 -20.99 -18.28 6.53
CA LYS A 59 -21.07 -18.78 5.16
C LYS A 59 -22.38 -18.42 4.49
N LEU A 60 -22.28 -17.68 3.39
CA LEU A 60 -23.39 -17.30 2.52
C LEU A 60 -23.22 -17.99 1.16
N VAL A 61 -24.29 -18.63 0.69
CA VAL A 61 -24.38 -19.22 -0.64
C VAL A 61 -25.46 -18.51 -1.43
N LEU A 62 -25.12 -18.03 -2.61
CA LEU A 62 -26.04 -17.42 -3.57
C LEU A 62 -26.16 -18.36 -4.77
N ARG A 63 -27.37 -18.80 -5.11
CA ARG A 63 -27.60 -19.73 -6.20
C ARG A 63 -28.56 -19.20 -7.26
N ALA A 64 -28.10 -19.14 -8.50
CA ALA A 64 -28.93 -18.85 -9.66
C ALA A 64 -29.20 -20.17 -10.43
N LYS A 65 -30.49 -20.57 -10.46
CA LYS A 65 -30.93 -21.79 -11.15
C LYS A 65 -31.13 -21.51 -12.63
N THR A 66 -30.85 -22.52 -13.46
CA THR A 66 -31.24 -22.52 -14.87
C THR A 66 -32.59 -23.20 -15.06
N THR A 67 -33.10 -23.22 -16.30
CA THR A 67 -34.31 -23.97 -16.66
C THR A 67 -34.12 -25.49 -16.61
N ASP A 68 -32.89 -25.96 -16.71
CA ASP A 68 -32.54 -27.37 -16.68
C ASP A 68 -32.35 -27.85 -15.24
N GLU A 69 -33.00 -28.96 -14.88
CA GLU A 69 -32.81 -29.54 -13.54
C GLU A 69 -31.37 -29.95 -13.30
N GLY A 70 -30.83 -29.56 -12.14
CA GLY A 70 -29.47 -29.91 -11.75
C GLY A 70 -28.37 -28.96 -12.27
N LYS A 71 -28.72 -27.96 -13.10
CA LYS A 71 -27.77 -26.96 -13.58
C LYS A 71 -27.98 -25.62 -12.88
N TYR A 72 -26.90 -25.05 -12.31
CA TYR A 72 -26.97 -23.75 -11.64
C TYR A 72 -25.59 -23.12 -11.51
N ILE A 73 -25.60 -21.81 -11.29
CA ILE A 73 -24.41 -21.02 -10.91
C ILE A 73 -24.51 -20.73 -9.43
N GLU A 74 -23.40 -20.93 -8.72
CA GLU A 74 -23.35 -20.75 -7.28
C GLU A 74 -22.16 -19.85 -6.90
N MET A 75 -22.44 -18.85 -6.06
CA MET A 75 -21.42 -18.00 -5.44
C MET A 75 -21.37 -18.33 -3.96
N LYS A 76 -20.21 -18.72 -3.47
CA LYS A 76 -20.00 -19.03 -2.05
C LYS A 76 -19.11 -17.97 -1.44
N TYR A 77 -19.53 -17.45 -0.30
CA TYR A 77 -18.77 -16.49 0.50
C TYR A 77 -18.59 -17.09 1.89
N LYS A 78 -17.34 -17.09 2.38
CA LYS A 78 -17.02 -17.52 3.74
C LYS A 78 -16.19 -16.46 4.41
N LEU A 79 -16.64 -15.99 5.57
CA LEU A 79 -15.87 -15.04 6.37
C LEU A 79 -14.73 -15.75 7.08
N GLU A 80 -13.52 -15.29 6.85
CA GLU A 80 -12.30 -15.80 7.46
C GLU A 80 -11.69 -14.76 8.41
N GLU A 81 -10.67 -15.17 9.15
CA GLU A 81 -9.91 -14.27 10.01
C GLU A 81 -9.13 -13.23 9.20
N ASN A 82 -8.64 -12.19 9.87
CA ASN A 82 -7.79 -11.15 9.27
C ASN A 82 -8.42 -10.40 8.09
N TYR A 83 -9.74 -10.13 8.15
CA TYR A 83 -10.47 -9.35 7.14
C TYR A 83 -10.60 -10.03 5.78
N ASN A 84 -10.45 -11.34 5.72
CA ASN A 84 -10.58 -12.13 4.51
C ASN A 84 -12.01 -12.64 4.32
N VAL A 85 -12.40 -12.76 3.06
CA VAL A 85 -13.63 -13.42 2.61
C VAL A 85 -13.23 -14.40 1.51
N ASP A 86 -13.23 -15.68 1.81
CA ASP A 86 -13.05 -16.69 0.78
C ASP A 86 -14.28 -16.74 -0.10
N PHE A 87 -14.03 -16.77 -1.39
CA PHE A 87 -15.05 -16.75 -2.43
C PHE A 87 -14.78 -17.85 -3.46
N SER A 88 -15.86 -18.48 -3.92
CA SER A 88 -15.82 -19.27 -5.15
C SER A 88 -17.03 -18.99 -6.04
N LEU A 89 -16.81 -18.97 -7.34
CA LEU A 89 -17.84 -19.02 -8.36
C LEU A 89 -17.83 -20.42 -8.96
N ASP A 90 -18.93 -21.17 -8.76
CA ASP A 90 -19.05 -22.56 -9.15
C ASP A 90 -20.12 -22.73 -10.23
N PHE A 91 -19.82 -23.51 -11.26
CA PHE A 91 -20.73 -23.86 -12.35
C PHE A 91 -21.10 -25.34 -12.22
N VAL A 92 -22.26 -25.65 -11.65
CA VAL A 92 -22.66 -27.03 -11.39
C VAL A 92 -23.47 -27.59 -12.55
N GLY A 93 -23.00 -28.71 -13.10
CA GLY A 93 -23.63 -29.40 -14.24
C GLY A 93 -23.60 -28.61 -15.55
N MET A 94 -22.68 -27.62 -15.67
CA MET A 94 -22.63 -26.69 -16.80
C MET A 94 -21.37 -26.84 -17.67
N GLU A 95 -20.66 -27.96 -17.57
CA GLU A 95 -19.37 -28.20 -18.27
C GLU A 95 -19.50 -28.10 -19.79
N ASN A 96 -20.67 -28.44 -20.33
CA ASN A 96 -20.97 -28.36 -21.78
C ASN A 96 -21.75 -27.08 -22.15
N VAL A 97 -21.84 -26.11 -21.28
CA VAL A 97 -22.61 -24.86 -21.48
C VAL A 97 -21.72 -23.64 -21.39
N ILE A 98 -20.75 -23.67 -20.49
CA ILE A 98 -19.83 -22.57 -20.23
C ILE A 98 -18.60 -22.68 -21.14
N ASP A 99 -18.20 -21.55 -21.72
CA ASP A 99 -16.91 -21.39 -22.34
C ASP A 99 -15.95 -20.82 -21.27
N GLY A 100 -14.95 -21.60 -20.87
CA GLY A 100 -13.97 -21.20 -19.86
C GLY A 100 -12.95 -20.21 -20.34
N ASP A 101 -12.84 -20.03 -21.64
CA ASP A 101 -11.99 -19.02 -22.22
C ASP A 101 -12.65 -17.64 -22.10
N ASP A 102 -11.84 -16.60 -21.95
CA ASP A 102 -12.28 -15.21 -21.89
C ASP A 102 -13.35 -14.89 -20.83
N MET A 103 -13.26 -15.51 -19.66
CA MET A 103 -14.04 -15.10 -18.50
C MET A 103 -13.36 -13.96 -17.75
N PHE A 104 -14.15 -12.91 -17.43
CA PHE A 104 -13.65 -11.75 -16.73
C PHE A 104 -14.44 -11.46 -15.45
N PHE A 105 -13.73 -11.19 -14.39
CA PHE A 105 -14.26 -10.55 -13.20
C PHE A 105 -14.11 -9.04 -13.33
N ASN A 106 -15.23 -8.34 -13.34
CA ASN A 106 -15.29 -6.88 -13.39
C ASN A 106 -15.59 -6.35 -11.99
N TRP A 107 -14.75 -5.47 -11.51
CA TRP A 107 -14.88 -4.83 -10.22
C TRP A 107 -14.68 -3.34 -10.35
N GLN A 108 -15.66 -2.56 -9.92
CA GLN A 108 -15.57 -1.12 -9.86
C GLN A 108 -16.08 -0.62 -8.52
N MET A 109 -15.45 0.45 -8.01
CA MET A 109 -15.89 1.11 -6.81
C MET A 109 -15.42 2.55 -6.75
N LYS A 110 -16.16 3.38 -5.99
CA LYS A 110 -15.73 4.72 -5.59
C LYS A 110 -15.39 4.69 -4.12
N SER A 111 -14.18 5.10 -3.80
CA SER A 111 -13.70 5.22 -2.42
C SER A 111 -14.40 6.34 -1.68
N LEU A 112 -14.97 6.06 -0.52
CA LEU A 112 -15.53 7.09 0.35
C LEU A 112 -14.43 7.94 1.00
N LEU A 113 -14.73 9.21 1.24
CA LEU A 113 -13.88 10.06 2.05
C LEU A 113 -13.97 9.63 3.51
N THR A 114 -12.90 9.06 4.03
CA THR A 114 -12.77 8.57 5.42
C THR A 114 -11.85 9.43 6.27
N GLU A 115 -11.03 10.26 5.63
CA GLU A 115 -10.05 11.11 6.28
C GLU A 115 -10.48 12.58 6.23
N LYS A 116 -9.98 13.38 7.19
CA LYS A 116 -10.32 14.81 7.29
C LYS A 116 -9.87 15.62 6.07
N GLU A 117 -8.73 15.24 5.48
CA GLU A 117 -8.14 15.91 4.34
C GLU A 117 -8.31 15.07 3.08
N ALA A 118 -9.24 15.47 2.21
CA ALA A 118 -9.56 14.75 0.98
C ALA A 118 -8.36 14.63 0.02
N GLU A 119 -7.57 15.71 -0.14
CA GLU A 119 -6.37 15.68 -0.98
C GLU A 119 -5.30 14.74 -0.41
N GLY A 120 -5.13 14.72 0.91
CA GLY A 120 -4.21 13.82 1.59
C GLY A 120 -4.59 12.35 1.38
N GLN A 121 -5.88 12.04 1.49
CA GLN A 121 -6.40 10.69 1.23
C GLN A 121 -6.14 10.27 -0.22
N SER A 122 -6.49 11.10 -1.20
CA SER A 122 -6.32 10.79 -2.63
C SER A 122 -4.86 10.59 -3.02
N ARG A 123 -3.94 11.40 -2.49
CA ARG A 123 -2.48 11.24 -2.72
C ARG A 123 -1.88 9.96 -2.18
N MET A 124 -2.60 9.23 -1.34
CA MET A 124 -2.19 7.96 -0.74
C MET A 124 -3.04 6.79 -1.22
N SER A 125 -3.89 7.04 -2.20
CA SER A 125 -4.90 6.12 -2.74
C SER A 125 -4.62 5.84 -4.19
N SER A 126 -4.69 4.57 -4.61
CA SER A 126 -4.53 4.14 -6.00
C SER A 126 -4.84 2.66 -6.16
N VAL A 127 -4.75 2.16 -7.39
CA VAL A 127 -4.77 0.72 -7.67
C VAL A 127 -3.36 0.17 -7.64
N PHE A 128 -3.16 -0.85 -6.83
CA PHE A 128 -1.93 -1.63 -6.72
C PHE A 128 -2.17 -3.03 -7.26
N TYR A 129 -1.20 -3.61 -7.92
CA TYR A 129 -1.28 -5.00 -8.37
C TYR A 129 0.09 -5.67 -8.39
N LYS A 130 0.10 -6.99 -8.32
CA LYS A 130 1.32 -7.79 -8.22
C LYS A 130 1.38 -8.78 -9.37
N PRO A 131 2.14 -8.49 -10.44
CA PRO A 131 2.55 -9.50 -11.40
C PRO A 131 3.33 -10.62 -10.70
N LYS A 132 3.11 -11.88 -11.09
CA LYS A 132 3.62 -13.04 -10.33
C LYS A 132 5.15 -13.08 -10.26
N ASP A 133 5.81 -12.72 -11.36
CA ASP A 133 7.27 -12.84 -11.53
C ASP A 133 8.00 -11.49 -11.44
N GLU A 134 7.28 -10.42 -11.08
CA GLU A 134 7.82 -9.06 -11.01
C GLU A 134 7.57 -8.43 -9.65
N GLY A 135 8.12 -7.24 -9.41
CA GLY A 135 7.78 -6.43 -8.25
C GLY A 135 6.33 -5.89 -8.32
N ARG A 136 5.78 -5.43 -7.20
CA ARG A 136 4.49 -4.74 -7.22
C ARG A 136 4.50 -3.55 -8.18
N THR A 137 3.39 -3.32 -8.83
CA THR A 137 3.13 -2.15 -9.67
C THR A 137 1.94 -1.36 -9.12
N TYR A 138 1.81 -0.10 -9.47
CA TYR A 138 0.70 0.75 -9.05
C TYR A 138 0.46 1.86 -10.08
N LEU A 139 -0.77 2.33 -10.16
CA LEU A 139 -1.17 3.45 -10.99
C LEU A 139 -0.84 4.79 -10.31
N SER A 140 -0.89 5.88 -11.07
CA SER A 140 -0.69 7.22 -10.54
C SER A 140 -1.67 7.54 -9.41
N GLU A 141 -1.15 8.07 -8.30
CA GLU A 141 -1.93 8.56 -7.15
C GLU A 141 -2.48 9.99 -7.39
N MET A 142 -2.02 10.69 -8.43
CA MET A 142 -2.30 12.13 -8.63
C MET A 142 -3.11 12.45 -9.89
N ALA A 143 -3.23 11.50 -10.79
CA ALA A 143 -3.88 11.69 -12.09
C ALA A 143 -4.64 10.43 -12.50
N GLU A 144 -5.58 10.57 -13.41
CA GLU A 144 -6.19 9.45 -14.10
C GLU A 144 -5.10 8.60 -14.77
N ASP A 145 -5.15 7.30 -14.53
CA ASP A 145 -4.17 6.36 -15.05
C ASP A 145 -4.80 4.97 -15.23
N SER A 146 -4.24 4.21 -16.18
CA SER A 146 -4.69 2.86 -16.46
C SER A 146 -3.53 2.01 -16.96
N ASP A 147 -3.58 0.72 -16.70
CA ASP A 147 -2.57 -0.23 -17.14
C ASP A 147 -3.20 -1.56 -17.53
N ASP A 148 -2.60 -2.22 -18.52
CA ASP A 148 -3.03 -3.53 -18.98
C ASP A 148 -2.31 -4.63 -18.20
N LEU A 149 -3.04 -5.68 -17.81
CA LEU A 149 -2.49 -6.82 -17.10
C LEU A 149 -1.79 -7.78 -18.10
N GLU A 150 -0.56 -7.43 -18.47
CA GLU A 150 0.21 -8.15 -19.50
C GLU A 150 0.75 -9.51 -19.03
N SER A 151 0.81 -9.74 -17.73
CA SER A 151 1.33 -10.95 -17.10
C SER A 151 0.37 -11.52 -16.06
N LYS A 152 0.64 -12.76 -15.63
CA LYS A 152 -0.12 -13.42 -14.57
C LYS A 152 -0.02 -12.61 -13.26
N THR A 153 -1.16 -12.29 -12.65
CA THR A 153 -1.25 -11.37 -11.51
C THR A 153 -1.72 -12.10 -10.25
N SER A 154 -0.99 -11.98 -9.15
CA SER A 154 -1.30 -12.67 -7.88
C SER A 154 -2.42 -11.99 -7.10
N TRP A 155 -2.44 -10.66 -7.09
CA TRP A 155 -3.48 -9.87 -6.43
C TRP A 155 -3.61 -8.49 -7.05
N ILE A 156 -4.80 -7.91 -6.91
CA ILE A 156 -5.13 -6.53 -7.30
C ILE A 156 -5.81 -5.89 -6.09
N ALA A 157 -5.38 -4.69 -5.72
CA ALA A 157 -5.87 -3.97 -4.55
C ALA A 157 -6.22 -2.52 -4.87
N PHE A 158 -7.40 -2.11 -4.49
CA PHE A 158 -7.84 -0.72 -4.43
C PHE A 158 -7.45 -0.18 -3.04
N LYS A 159 -6.40 0.60 -2.99
CA LYS A 159 -5.92 1.21 -1.76
C LYS A 159 -6.66 2.51 -1.48
N HIS A 160 -7.23 2.62 -0.30
CA HIS A 160 -7.95 3.79 0.22
C HIS A 160 -7.16 4.39 1.39
N CYS A 161 -6.04 5.02 1.13
CA CYS A 161 -5.17 5.54 2.18
C CYS A 161 -4.74 4.47 3.20
N TYR A 162 -5.46 4.33 4.32
CA TYR A 162 -5.15 3.40 5.42
C TYR A 162 -5.84 2.04 5.31
N PHE A 163 -6.69 1.84 4.30
CA PHE A 163 -7.42 0.61 4.08
C PHE A 163 -7.24 0.12 2.66
N SER A 164 -7.48 -1.15 2.44
CA SER A 164 -7.50 -1.71 1.09
C SER A 164 -8.65 -2.67 0.91
N SER A 165 -9.17 -2.67 -0.32
CA SER A 165 -10.06 -3.69 -0.84
C SER A 165 -9.30 -4.44 -1.91
N ALA A 166 -9.04 -5.73 -1.72
CA ALA A 166 -8.22 -6.50 -2.65
C ALA A 166 -8.87 -7.82 -3.05
N VAL A 167 -8.50 -8.31 -4.22
CA VAL A 167 -8.80 -9.66 -4.68
C VAL A 167 -7.50 -10.40 -4.93
N ILE A 168 -7.43 -11.62 -4.42
CA ILE A 168 -6.23 -12.46 -4.37
C ILE A 168 -6.54 -13.79 -5.02
N SER A 169 -5.61 -14.31 -5.81
CA SER A 169 -5.65 -15.67 -6.35
C SER A 169 -4.34 -16.39 -6.02
N GLU A 170 -4.43 -17.54 -5.37
CA GLU A 170 -3.26 -18.37 -5.07
C GLU A 170 -2.56 -18.86 -6.34
N GLU A 171 -3.33 -19.22 -7.35
CA GLU A 171 -2.78 -19.62 -8.63
C GLU A 171 -2.34 -18.43 -9.47
N GLY A 172 -2.92 -17.27 -9.23
CA GLY A 172 -2.78 -16.04 -9.99
C GLY A 172 -3.78 -15.96 -11.14
N PHE A 173 -4.32 -14.75 -11.34
CA PHE A 173 -5.19 -14.41 -12.48
C PHE A 173 -4.42 -14.50 -13.80
N LYS A 174 -5.06 -14.97 -14.87
CA LYS A 174 -4.43 -15.04 -16.19
C LYS A 174 -4.13 -13.63 -16.74
N LYS A 175 -3.21 -13.53 -17.68
CA LYS A 175 -2.95 -12.29 -18.41
C LYS A 175 -4.20 -11.81 -19.16
N GLY A 176 -4.31 -10.52 -19.34
CA GLY A 176 -5.45 -9.88 -20.02
C GLY A 176 -6.39 -9.20 -19.05
N GLY A 177 -7.03 -8.16 -19.53
CA GLY A 177 -7.78 -7.23 -18.71
C GLY A 177 -6.97 -5.98 -18.38
N ASN A 178 -7.51 -5.10 -17.55
CA ASN A 178 -6.89 -3.82 -17.22
C ASN A 178 -7.31 -3.34 -15.84
N VAL A 179 -6.55 -2.38 -15.32
CA VAL A 179 -6.84 -1.64 -14.10
C VAL A 179 -6.90 -0.15 -14.40
N PHE A 180 -7.71 0.57 -13.64
CA PHE A 180 -7.94 2.01 -13.81
C PHE A 180 -8.10 2.69 -12.46
N SER A 181 -7.55 3.88 -12.35
CA SER A 181 -7.69 4.78 -11.19
C SER A 181 -7.88 6.22 -11.64
N ALA A 182 -8.82 6.94 -11.03
CA ALA A 182 -9.01 8.36 -11.27
C ALA A 182 -9.40 9.09 -9.99
N PRO A 183 -8.70 10.18 -9.60
CA PRO A 183 -9.07 10.99 -8.46
C PRO A 183 -10.37 11.76 -8.72
N ILE A 184 -11.26 11.76 -7.73
CA ILE A 184 -12.53 12.51 -7.75
C ILE A 184 -12.33 13.78 -6.92
N LYS A 185 -12.51 14.94 -7.54
CA LYS A 185 -12.21 16.24 -6.91
C LYS A 185 -13.35 16.82 -6.07
N THR A 186 -14.55 16.26 -6.16
CA THR A 186 -15.75 16.83 -5.52
C THR A 186 -16.69 15.75 -5.02
N GLY A 187 -17.40 16.03 -3.94
CA GLY A 187 -18.42 15.15 -3.38
C GLY A 187 -17.91 14.30 -2.22
N LYS A 188 -18.56 13.17 -1.98
CA LYS A 188 -18.29 12.24 -0.86
C LYS A 188 -17.26 11.17 -1.18
N TYR A 189 -16.74 11.15 -2.40
CA TYR A 189 -15.76 10.16 -2.87
C TYR A 189 -14.41 10.82 -3.11
N SER A 190 -13.32 10.06 -2.88
CA SER A 190 -11.96 10.49 -3.18
C SER A 190 -11.47 10.03 -4.54
N ASP A 191 -11.78 8.80 -4.91
CA ASP A 191 -11.23 8.16 -6.10
C ASP A 191 -12.23 7.15 -6.72
N GLU A 192 -12.09 6.91 -8.02
CA GLU A 192 -12.77 5.86 -8.75
C GLU A 192 -11.76 4.79 -9.17
N TYR A 193 -12.09 3.52 -8.91
CA TYR A 193 -11.27 2.37 -9.28
C TYR A 193 -12.06 1.40 -10.14
N LYS A 194 -11.38 0.81 -11.12
CA LYS A 194 -11.91 -0.27 -11.94
C LYS A 194 -10.85 -1.32 -12.16
N ALA A 195 -11.26 -2.58 -12.17
CA ALA A 195 -10.43 -3.71 -12.56
C ALA A 195 -11.25 -4.67 -13.42
N LYS A 196 -10.75 -5.00 -14.57
CA LYS A 196 -11.21 -6.11 -15.40
C LYS A 196 -10.15 -7.19 -15.34
N ILE A 197 -10.48 -8.34 -14.75
CA ILE A 197 -9.52 -9.37 -14.37
C ILE A 197 -9.86 -10.65 -15.11
N ASN A 198 -8.88 -11.22 -15.82
CA ASN A 198 -9.06 -12.48 -16.51
C ASN A 198 -9.04 -13.64 -15.51
N VAL A 199 -10.20 -14.25 -15.30
CA VAL A 199 -10.42 -15.41 -14.42
C VAL A 199 -10.70 -16.70 -15.20
N SER A 200 -10.38 -16.72 -16.49
CA SER A 200 -10.57 -17.88 -17.37
C SER A 200 -9.94 -19.15 -16.78
N THR A 201 -10.66 -20.24 -16.85
CA THR A 201 -10.21 -21.55 -16.35
C THR A 201 -10.07 -22.52 -17.49
N ASP A 202 -9.22 -23.55 -17.33
CA ASP A 202 -9.22 -24.70 -18.23
C ASP A 202 -10.38 -25.60 -17.82
N ILE A 203 -11.51 -25.48 -18.48
CA ILE A 203 -12.80 -26.11 -18.13
C ILE A 203 -12.74 -27.65 -18.07
N ASP A 204 -11.80 -28.27 -18.77
CA ASP A 204 -11.67 -29.75 -18.78
C ASP A 204 -11.50 -30.35 -17.38
N ASN A 205 -11.19 -29.57 -16.35
CA ASN A 205 -10.96 -30.05 -14.97
C ASN A 205 -11.52 -29.17 -13.85
N ARG A 206 -12.04 -27.96 -14.09
CA ARG A 206 -12.46 -27.06 -13.00
C ARG A 206 -13.76 -26.32 -13.30
N THR A 207 -14.77 -26.63 -12.50
CA THR A 207 -16.06 -25.94 -12.49
C THR A 207 -16.09 -24.81 -11.44
N SER A 208 -14.97 -24.51 -10.79
CA SER A 208 -14.88 -23.56 -9.69
C SER A 208 -13.75 -22.54 -9.89
N ILE A 209 -14.05 -21.27 -9.64
CA ILE A 209 -13.09 -20.15 -9.66
C ILE A 209 -12.92 -19.66 -8.22
N PRO A 210 -11.90 -20.17 -7.49
CA PRO A 210 -11.62 -19.73 -6.13
C PRO A 210 -10.83 -18.41 -6.13
N MET A 211 -11.16 -17.51 -5.21
CA MET A 211 -10.39 -16.31 -4.90
C MET A 211 -10.65 -15.85 -3.47
N THR A 212 -9.80 -15.01 -2.93
CA THR A 212 -9.99 -14.42 -1.61
C THR A 212 -10.13 -12.91 -1.75
N PHE A 213 -11.19 -12.34 -1.20
CA PHE A 213 -11.30 -10.90 -1.02
C PHE A 213 -10.72 -10.49 0.32
N PHE A 214 -10.02 -9.38 0.33
CA PHE A 214 -9.53 -8.73 1.54
C PHE A 214 -10.17 -7.34 1.65
N PHE A 215 -10.82 -7.04 2.78
CA PHE A 215 -11.38 -5.72 3.08
C PHE A 215 -10.89 -5.30 4.47
N GLY A 216 -9.74 -4.67 4.53
CA GLY A 216 -9.11 -4.45 5.82
C GLY A 216 -8.12 -3.30 5.87
N PRO A 217 -7.53 -3.09 7.06
CA PRO A 217 -6.54 -2.06 7.29
C PRO A 217 -5.21 -2.39 6.61
N ASN A 218 -4.49 -1.34 6.19
CA ASN A 218 -3.13 -1.44 5.71
C ASN A 218 -2.15 -1.63 6.88
N ASP A 219 -2.43 -2.63 7.74
CA ASP A 219 -1.52 -3.07 8.79
C ASP A 219 -0.50 -4.05 8.19
N TYR A 220 0.78 -3.77 8.45
CA TYR A 220 1.86 -4.56 7.87
C TYR A 220 1.81 -6.05 8.26
N LYS A 221 1.43 -6.37 9.50
CA LYS A 221 1.39 -7.77 9.97
C LYS A 221 0.23 -8.51 9.31
N VAL A 222 -0.91 -7.84 9.18
CA VAL A 222 -2.10 -8.37 8.52
C VAL A 222 -1.80 -8.64 7.04
N LEU A 223 -1.25 -7.66 6.33
CA LEU A 223 -0.91 -7.82 4.90
C LEU A 223 0.20 -8.85 4.67
N ALA A 224 1.23 -8.90 5.52
CA ALA A 224 2.31 -9.88 5.42
C ALA A 224 1.86 -11.31 5.71
N SER A 225 0.73 -11.52 6.43
CA SER A 225 0.20 -12.86 6.70
C SER A 225 -0.26 -13.61 5.45
N HIS A 226 -0.52 -12.89 4.36
CA HIS A 226 -0.87 -13.49 3.07
C HIS A 226 0.30 -14.16 2.33
N ASN A 227 1.55 -13.91 2.75
CA ASN A 227 2.77 -14.47 2.16
C ASN A 227 2.91 -14.26 0.63
N ASN A 228 2.35 -13.19 0.11
CA ASN A 228 2.33 -12.84 -1.32
C ASN A 228 2.77 -11.40 -1.59
N GLU A 229 3.52 -10.79 -0.66
CA GLU A 229 4.04 -9.42 -0.72
C GLU A 229 2.94 -8.33 -0.71
N MET A 230 1.74 -8.62 -0.18
CA MET A 230 0.69 -7.60 -0.01
C MET A 230 1.13 -6.46 0.92
N GLU A 231 2.04 -6.71 1.85
CA GLU A 231 2.59 -5.64 2.70
C GLU A 231 3.28 -4.53 1.91
N ASP A 232 3.60 -4.78 0.65
CA ASP A 232 4.19 -3.79 -0.24
C ASP A 232 3.18 -2.73 -0.73
N ILE A 233 1.87 -2.91 -0.48
CA ILE A 233 0.85 -1.87 -0.64
C ILE A 233 1.17 -0.65 0.24
N ILE A 234 1.80 -0.88 1.41
CA ILE A 234 2.27 0.20 2.29
C ILE A 234 3.49 0.84 1.64
N ASP A 235 3.36 2.10 1.20
CA ASP A 235 4.45 2.79 0.54
C ASP A 235 5.53 3.25 1.53
N LEU A 236 6.55 2.42 1.71
CA LEU A 236 7.75 2.74 2.48
C LEU A 236 8.84 3.44 1.64
N GLY A 237 8.50 3.88 0.42
CA GLY A 237 9.46 4.43 -0.54
C GLY A 237 10.17 3.35 -1.37
N TRP A 238 11.18 3.74 -2.13
CA TRP A 238 11.94 2.86 -3.03
C TRP A 238 13.43 2.78 -2.66
N GLY A 239 14.10 1.71 -3.06
CA GLY A 239 15.53 1.52 -2.90
C GLY A 239 16.02 1.69 -1.45
N ILE A 240 16.97 2.61 -1.24
CA ILE A 240 17.57 2.85 0.07
C ILE A 240 16.57 3.41 1.10
N PHE A 241 15.54 4.14 0.67
CA PHE A 241 14.50 4.70 1.55
C PHE A 241 13.65 3.58 2.13
N ARG A 242 13.19 2.65 1.29
CA ARG A 242 12.45 1.45 1.71
C ARG A 242 13.29 0.56 2.63
N TRP A 243 14.58 0.36 2.29
CA TRP A 243 15.49 -0.38 3.13
C TRP A 243 15.62 0.26 4.52
N THR A 244 15.82 1.58 4.59
CA THR A 244 15.92 2.33 5.85
C THR A 244 14.60 2.25 6.65
N ALA A 245 13.45 2.38 6.01
CA ALA A 245 12.16 2.25 6.67
C ALA A 245 11.94 0.82 7.22
N LYS A 246 12.19 -0.21 6.41
CA LYS A 246 11.95 -1.63 6.75
C LYS A 246 12.91 -2.14 7.84
N TRP A 247 14.20 -1.77 7.77
CA TRP A 247 15.24 -2.36 8.63
C TRP A 247 15.68 -1.47 9.80
N LEU A 248 15.45 -0.17 9.74
CA LEU A 248 15.82 0.75 10.81
C LEU A 248 14.59 1.31 11.54
N ILE A 249 13.67 1.98 10.84
CA ILE A 249 12.56 2.69 11.48
C ILE A 249 11.53 1.72 12.07
N LYS A 250 11.04 0.79 11.27
CA LYS A 250 9.99 -0.15 11.63
C LYS A 250 10.31 -1.06 12.82
N PRO A 251 11.50 -1.69 12.93
CA PRO A 251 11.83 -2.49 14.11
C PRO A 251 11.83 -1.68 15.40
N ILE A 252 12.36 -0.45 15.37
CA ILE A 252 12.36 0.46 16.52
C ILE A 252 10.93 0.85 16.88
N PHE A 253 10.12 1.21 15.89
CA PHE A 253 8.72 1.55 16.07
C PHE A 253 7.93 0.37 16.69
N ASN A 254 8.03 -0.82 16.12
CA ASN A 254 7.33 -2.00 16.62
C ASN A 254 7.75 -2.37 18.06
N PHE A 255 9.03 -2.22 18.36
CA PHE A 255 9.54 -2.43 19.73
C PHE A 255 8.91 -1.45 20.71
N LEU A 256 8.87 -0.16 20.38
CA LEU A 256 8.29 0.87 21.24
C LEU A 256 6.77 0.75 21.33
N ASN A 257 6.09 0.39 20.26
CA ASN A 257 4.63 0.19 20.23
C ASN A 257 4.19 -0.94 21.17
N GLY A 258 5.05 -1.93 21.40
CA GLY A 258 4.81 -3.01 22.38
C GLY A 258 4.70 -2.55 23.84
N PHE A 259 5.10 -1.31 24.18
CA PHE A 259 5.01 -0.76 25.53
C PHE A 259 3.72 0.03 25.80
N ASN A 260 2.77 0.08 24.88
CA ASN A 260 1.51 0.85 25.00
C ASN A 260 1.72 2.33 25.34
N LEU A 261 2.76 2.94 24.79
CA LEU A 261 3.05 4.36 24.96
C LEU A 261 2.14 5.21 24.07
N ALA A 262 1.95 6.48 24.47
CA ALA A 262 1.27 7.44 23.59
C ALA A 262 2.01 7.56 22.25
N MET A 263 1.28 7.54 21.12
CA MET A 263 1.86 7.46 19.79
C MET A 263 2.83 8.61 19.48
N GLY A 264 2.50 9.84 19.88
CA GLY A 264 3.42 10.97 19.74
C GLY A 264 4.72 10.80 20.53
N LEU A 265 4.69 10.15 21.71
CA LEU A 265 5.90 9.80 22.44
C LEU A 265 6.75 8.76 21.70
N ILE A 266 6.11 7.79 21.06
CA ILE A 266 6.80 6.80 20.20
C ILE A 266 7.53 7.50 19.07
N ILE A 267 6.93 8.48 18.40
CA ILE A 267 7.57 9.27 17.32
C ILE A 267 8.83 9.97 17.85
N VAL A 268 8.72 10.62 19.01
CA VAL A 268 9.87 11.30 19.64
C VAL A 268 10.98 10.30 20.00
N LEU A 269 10.63 9.15 20.60
CA LEU A 269 11.59 8.12 20.96
C LEU A 269 12.24 7.47 19.75
N VAL A 270 11.50 7.15 18.69
CA VAL A 270 12.05 6.66 17.41
C VAL A 270 13.08 7.66 16.89
N THR A 271 12.73 8.94 16.84
CA THR A 271 13.64 10.00 16.39
C THR A 271 14.89 10.10 17.24
N LEU A 272 14.76 10.02 18.56
CA LEU A 272 15.89 10.05 19.50
C LEU A 272 16.81 8.85 19.31
N ILE A 273 16.26 7.63 19.24
CA ILE A 273 17.02 6.40 19.06
C ILE A 273 17.78 6.42 17.74
N VAL A 274 17.11 6.79 16.65
CA VAL A 274 17.76 6.90 15.33
C VAL A 274 18.90 7.93 15.37
N ARG A 275 18.70 9.09 16.01
CA ARG A 275 19.77 10.10 16.19
C ARG A 275 20.93 9.57 17.01
N LEU A 276 20.66 8.79 18.07
CA LEU A 276 21.72 8.15 18.86
C LEU A 276 22.53 7.14 18.05
N ILE A 277 21.88 6.34 17.21
CA ILE A 277 22.55 5.36 16.34
C ILE A 277 23.50 6.05 15.36
N ILE A 278 23.11 7.18 14.76
CA ILE A 278 23.94 7.91 13.80
C ILE A 278 24.90 8.90 14.44
N LEU A 279 24.80 9.15 15.77
CA LEU A 279 25.62 10.11 16.50
C LEU A 279 27.15 9.93 16.29
N PRO A 280 27.74 8.72 16.42
CA PRO A 280 29.17 8.55 16.25
C PRO A 280 29.66 8.96 14.85
N LEU A 281 28.83 8.74 13.84
CA LEU A 281 29.15 9.10 12.46
C LEU A 281 29.01 10.63 12.25
N THR A 282 27.95 11.22 12.73
CA THR A 282 27.73 12.67 12.65
C THR A 282 28.76 13.44 13.47
N TYR A 283 29.21 12.95 14.63
CA TYR A 283 30.28 13.56 15.42
C TYR A 283 31.60 13.65 14.65
N LYS A 284 32.00 12.55 13.95
CA LYS A 284 33.22 12.56 13.09
C LYS A 284 33.08 13.60 11.99
N ASN A 285 31.91 13.73 11.38
CA ASN A 285 31.65 14.70 10.31
C ASN A 285 31.67 16.15 10.84
N TYR A 286 31.08 16.42 12.02
CA TYR A 286 31.15 17.73 12.66
C TYR A 286 32.59 18.13 12.99
N LYS A 287 33.39 17.19 13.50
CA LYS A 287 34.81 17.43 13.78
C LYS A 287 35.59 17.79 12.50
N SER A 288 35.34 17.10 11.38
CA SER A 288 35.96 17.40 10.09
C SER A 288 35.50 18.77 9.55
N SER A 289 34.20 19.07 9.66
CA SER A 289 33.64 20.38 9.24
C SER A 289 34.20 21.53 10.10
N ALA A 290 34.42 21.32 11.38
CA ALA A 290 35.06 22.32 12.24
C ALA A 290 36.50 22.60 11.83
N LYS A 291 37.28 21.55 11.48
CA LYS A 291 38.63 21.71 10.94
C LYS A 291 38.64 22.50 9.63
N MET A 292 37.65 22.25 8.72
CA MET A 292 37.51 23.02 7.48
C MET A 292 37.23 24.51 7.73
N LYS A 293 36.46 24.85 8.77
CA LYS A 293 36.26 26.26 9.13
C LYS A 293 37.54 26.95 9.58
N VAL A 294 38.43 26.26 10.28
CA VAL A 294 39.75 26.80 10.68
C VAL A 294 40.64 27.04 9.47
N LEU A 295 40.54 26.21 8.43
CA LEU A 295 41.34 26.36 7.17
C LEU A 295 40.76 27.43 6.23
N LYS A 296 39.62 28.00 6.52
CA LYS A 296 38.99 29.02 5.65
C LYS A 296 39.90 30.20 5.29
N PRO A 297 40.67 30.82 6.22
CA PRO A 297 41.58 31.91 5.87
C PRO A 297 42.68 31.47 4.87
N GLU A 298 43.27 30.26 5.01
CA GLU A 298 44.29 29.74 4.09
C GLU A 298 43.68 29.47 2.69
N ILE A 299 42.46 28.95 2.65
CA ILE A 299 41.71 28.76 1.39
C ILE A 299 41.40 30.11 0.73
N THR A 300 41.09 31.15 1.52
CA THR A 300 40.86 32.48 1.01
C THR A 300 42.13 33.05 0.40
N ALA A 301 43.28 32.89 1.07
CA ALA A 301 44.58 33.32 0.54
C ALA A 301 44.94 32.62 -0.78
N ILE A 302 44.66 31.31 -0.90
CA ILE A 302 44.83 30.58 -2.17
C ILE A 302 43.91 31.16 -3.25
N ASN A 303 42.63 31.44 -2.88
CA ASN A 303 41.67 32.01 -3.81
C ASN A 303 42.09 33.41 -4.32
N GLU A 304 42.68 34.22 -3.47
CA GLU A 304 43.20 35.54 -3.82
C GLU A 304 44.43 35.47 -4.69
N LYS A 305 45.36 34.52 -4.40
CA LYS A 305 46.57 34.26 -5.19
C LYS A 305 46.25 33.88 -6.65
N TYR A 306 45.14 33.19 -6.89
CA TYR A 306 44.72 32.75 -8.22
C TYR A 306 43.50 33.46 -8.75
N LYS A 307 43.28 34.75 -8.38
CA LYS A 307 42.10 35.52 -8.81
C LYS A 307 41.97 35.72 -10.34
N GLU A 308 43.13 35.81 -11.01
CA GLU A 308 43.20 36.11 -12.46
C GLU A 308 43.79 34.99 -13.31
N GLY A 309 43.86 33.75 -12.79
CA GLY A 309 44.60 32.70 -13.51
C GLY A 309 44.11 31.29 -13.25
N ASN A 310 44.87 30.38 -13.59
CA ASN A 310 44.76 28.94 -13.71
C ASN A 310 43.89 28.22 -12.63
N ALA A 311 42.62 27.97 -12.93
CA ALA A 311 41.70 27.27 -12.06
C ALA A 311 42.21 25.86 -11.65
N ALA A 312 43.02 25.23 -12.50
CA ALA A 312 43.64 23.92 -12.25
C ALA A 312 44.72 23.99 -11.16
N GLU A 313 45.55 25.03 -11.16
CA GLU A 313 46.56 25.24 -10.12
C GLU A 313 45.95 25.60 -8.77
N LYS A 314 44.91 26.43 -8.76
CA LYS A 314 44.09 26.74 -7.57
C LYS A 314 43.53 25.47 -6.96
N GLN A 315 42.92 24.59 -7.76
CA GLN A 315 42.35 23.34 -7.29
C GLN A 315 43.44 22.41 -6.76
N LYS A 316 44.60 22.31 -7.44
CA LYS A 316 45.75 21.51 -7.03
C LYS A 316 46.30 21.97 -5.68
N GLU A 317 46.50 23.28 -5.48
CA GLU A 317 47.03 23.84 -4.23
C GLU A 317 46.03 23.69 -3.08
N THR A 318 44.72 23.89 -3.34
CA THR A 318 43.65 23.64 -2.36
C THR A 318 43.60 22.17 -1.94
N MET A 319 43.70 21.25 -2.90
CA MET A 319 43.72 19.80 -2.59
C MET A 319 45.00 19.40 -1.85
N ALA A 320 46.15 20.02 -2.15
CA ALA A 320 47.38 19.81 -1.41
C ALA A 320 47.29 20.28 0.05
N LEU A 321 46.64 21.42 0.29
CA LEU A 321 46.34 21.93 1.64
C LEU A 321 45.47 20.93 2.42
N TYR A 322 44.37 20.43 1.82
CA TYR A 322 43.51 19.43 2.46
C TYR A 322 44.26 18.15 2.80
N ARG A 323 45.11 17.65 1.89
CA ARG A 323 45.97 16.47 2.16
C ARG A 323 46.96 16.70 3.30
N LYS A 324 47.62 17.87 3.32
CA LYS A 324 48.61 18.24 4.34
C LYS A 324 47.99 18.33 5.74
N THR A 325 46.73 18.81 5.83
CA THR A 325 46.04 18.99 7.09
C THR A 325 45.17 17.78 7.49
N GLY A 326 45.10 16.75 6.63
CA GLY A 326 44.31 15.55 6.88
C GLY A 326 42.78 15.84 6.93
N VAL A 327 42.34 16.87 6.23
CA VAL A 327 40.94 17.27 6.16
C VAL A 327 40.31 16.75 4.87
N ASN A 328 39.18 16.06 4.98
CA ASN A 328 38.42 15.60 3.81
C ASN A 328 37.44 16.70 3.37
N PRO A 329 37.54 17.27 2.16
CA PRO A 329 36.65 18.28 1.67
C PRO A 329 35.19 17.77 1.53
N MET A 330 34.97 16.46 1.35
CA MET A 330 33.66 15.84 1.28
C MET A 330 32.96 15.72 2.64
N ALA A 331 33.66 15.94 3.76
CA ALA A 331 33.10 15.81 5.09
C ALA A 331 31.96 16.85 5.38
N GLY A 332 31.98 17.98 4.66
CA GLY A 332 30.95 19.01 4.81
C GLY A 332 29.57 18.61 4.28
N CYS A 333 29.51 17.81 3.22
CA CYS A 333 28.25 17.36 2.60
C CYS A 333 27.82 15.95 3.05
N LEU A 334 28.71 15.15 3.64
CA LEU A 334 28.45 13.77 4.04
C LEU A 334 27.24 13.63 5.01
N PRO A 335 27.00 14.55 5.97
CA PRO A 335 25.80 14.49 6.82
C PRO A 335 24.51 14.47 6.03
N ILE A 336 24.41 15.22 4.94
CA ILE A 336 23.22 15.30 4.08
C ILE A 336 22.93 13.93 3.45
N PHE A 337 23.93 13.27 2.90
CA PHE A 337 23.78 11.96 2.26
C PHE A 337 23.35 10.85 3.21
N ILE A 338 23.71 10.95 4.49
CA ILE A 338 23.31 9.99 5.51
C ILE A 338 21.92 10.33 6.06
N GLN A 339 21.64 11.60 6.27
CA GLN A 339 20.40 12.08 6.86
C GLN A 339 19.21 12.01 5.91
N MET A 340 19.42 12.24 4.60
CA MET A 340 18.35 12.23 3.60
C MET A 340 17.59 10.91 3.51
N PRO A 341 18.25 9.73 3.42
CA PRO A 341 17.53 8.46 3.43
C PRO A 341 16.66 8.27 4.68
N ILE A 342 17.16 8.67 5.84
CA ILE A 342 16.44 8.55 7.11
C ILE A 342 15.25 9.50 7.14
N LEU A 343 15.46 10.75 6.75
CA LEU A 343 14.40 11.76 6.73
C LEU A 343 13.26 11.34 5.80
N LEU A 344 13.58 10.93 4.58
CA LEU A 344 12.57 10.50 3.61
C LEU A 344 11.90 9.20 4.03
N ALA A 345 12.62 8.26 4.67
CA ALA A 345 12.03 7.06 5.23
C ALA A 345 11.01 7.39 6.33
N VAL A 346 11.32 8.33 7.21
CA VAL A 346 10.41 8.81 8.27
C VAL A 346 9.19 9.51 7.67
N PHE A 347 9.38 10.39 6.67
CA PHE A 347 8.31 11.09 5.98
C PHE A 347 7.36 10.16 5.21
N ARG A 348 7.84 9.01 4.76
CA ARG A 348 6.98 8.00 4.12
C ARG A 348 6.33 7.07 5.13
N PHE A 349 7.07 6.67 6.16
CA PHE A 349 6.61 5.68 7.14
C PHE A 349 5.44 6.20 7.99
N PHE A 350 5.55 7.37 8.60
CA PHE A 350 4.53 7.83 9.54
C PHE A 350 3.19 8.14 8.87
N PRO A 351 3.11 8.87 7.74
CA PRO A 351 1.83 9.07 7.08
C PRO A 351 1.19 7.79 6.53
N SER A 352 2.00 6.75 6.22
CA SER A 352 1.47 5.46 5.73
C SER A 352 1.06 4.51 6.84
N SER A 353 1.34 4.84 8.12
CA SER A 353 1.10 3.96 9.26
C SER A 353 -0.31 4.16 9.80
N ILE A 354 -1.15 3.14 9.68
CA ILE A 354 -2.53 3.16 10.22
C ILE A 354 -2.56 3.38 11.74
N GLU A 355 -1.49 3.02 12.43
CA GLU A 355 -1.35 3.19 13.88
C GLU A 355 -1.36 4.66 14.33
N MET A 356 -1.11 5.60 13.39
CA MET A 356 -1.18 7.05 13.65
C MET A 356 -2.61 7.58 13.60
N ARG A 357 -3.48 6.91 12.84
CA ARG A 357 -4.84 7.35 12.59
C ARG A 357 -5.66 7.46 13.87
N GLN A 358 -6.33 8.59 14.04
CA GLN A 358 -7.17 8.91 15.22
C GLN A 358 -6.42 8.85 16.54
N ARG A 359 -5.09 9.06 16.55
CA ARG A 359 -4.29 9.17 17.77
C ARG A 359 -3.99 10.63 18.07
N SER A 360 -4.38 11.08 19.25
CA SER A 360 -4.09 12.44 19.71
C SER A 360 -2.75 12.51 20.45
N PHE A 361 -2.08 13.66 20.36
CA PHE A 361 -0.90 13.94 21.15
C PHE A 361 -0.73 15.44 21.40
N LEU A 362 -0.68 15.87 22.67
CA LEU A 362 -0.61 17.26 23.09
C LEU A 362 -1.76 18.11 22.48
N TRP A 363 -1.43 19.00 21.54
CA TRP A 363 -2.38 19.89 20.85
C TRP A 363 -2.91 19.30 19.54
N ALA A 364 -2.31 18.21 19.03
CA ALA A 364 -2.77 17.54 17.83
C ALA A 364 -3.89 16.55 18.19
N GLU A 365 -5.06 16.73 17.59
CA GLU A 365 -6.21 15.83 17.78
C GLU A 365 -6.02 14.52 17.02
N ASP A 366 -5.30 14.55 15.91
CA ASP A 366 -5.00 13.41 15.07
C ASP A 366 -3.56 13.55 14.54
N LEU A 367 -2.81 12.43 14.53
CA LEU A 367 -1.42 12.35 14.06
C LEU A 367 -1.30 11.82 12.62
N SER A 368 -2.44 11.50 11.96
CA SER A 368 -2.48 11.01 10.59
C SER A 368 -2.44 12.13 9.56
#